data_abd81e115f4011f6559c2b79b8a77e0e
#
_entry.id   abd81e115f4011f6559c2b79b8a77e0e
#
_cell.length_a   1.000
_cell.length_b   1.000
_cell.length_c   1.000
_cell.angle_alpha   90.00
_cell.angle_beta   90.00
_cell.angle_gamma   90.00
#
_symmetry.space_group_name_H-M   'P 1'
#
loop_
_entity.id
_entity.type
_entity.pdbx_description
1 polymer ?
#
loop_
_entity_poly.entity_id
_entity_poly.type
_entity_poly.pdbx_seq_one_letter_code
_entity_poly.pdbx_strand_id
1 'polypeptide(L)' 'MRVIECNICGETLSAADDEELVGRLKDHLSEEHDEEPSDDEVHQTVDREAYDAMDS' A
#
# COMPACT_ATOMS: atom_id res chain seq x y z
N MET A 1 7.22 9.11 -6.39
CA MET A 1 6.74 8.55 -5.14
C MET A 1 5.36 7.93 -5.34
N ARG A 2 5.19 6.73 -4.86
CA ARG A 2 3.90 6.04 -4.97
C ARG A 2 3.16 6.14 -3.65
N VAL A 3 1.88 6.39 -3.72
CA VAL A 3 1.05 6.59 -2.53
C VAL A 3 -0.21 5.75 -2.63
N ILE A 4 -0.62 5.18 -1.50
CA ILE A 4 -1.86 4.42 -1.43
C ILE A 4 -2.56 4.73 -0.11
N GLU A 5 -3.87 4.67 -0.14
CA GLU A 5 -4.70 4.89 1.05
C GLU A 5 -5.26 3.56 1.54
N CYS A 6 -5.14 3.31 2.83
CA CYS A 6 -5.71 2.09 3.39
C CYS A 6 -7.23 2.20 3.40
N ASN A 7 -7.90 1.21 2.82
CA ASN A 7 -9.37 1.21 2.72
C ASN A 7 -10.06 0.96 4.06
N ILE A 8 -9.31 0.48 5.03
CA ILE A 8 -9.89 0.12 6.32
C ILE A 8 -9.85 1.28 7.30
N CYS A 9 -8.70 1.92 7.43
CA CYS A 9 -8.54 3.01 8.39
C CYS A 9 -8.29 4.38 7.75
N GLY A 10 -8.06 4.41 6.43
CA GLY A 10 -7.83 5.66 5.71
C GLY A 10 -6.43 6.23 5.88
N GLU A 11 -5.51 5.46 6.43
CA GLU A 11 -4.14 5.93 6.58
C GLU A 11 -3.43 5.97 5.24
N THR A 12 -2.66 7.01 5.01
CA THR A 12 -1.92 7.17 3.77
C THR A 12 -0.52 6.59 3.91
N LEU A 13 -0.16 5.72 2.99
CA LEU A 13 1.17 5.10 2.96
C LEU A 13 1.88 5.53 1.70
N SER A 14 3.18 5.73 1.80
CA SER A 14 3.97 6.14 0.65
C SER A 14 5.30 5.40 0.60
N ALA A 15 5.82 5.24 -0.61
CA ALA A 15 7.09 4.56 -0.82
C ALA A 15 7.72 5.06 -2.12
N ALA A 16 8.98 4.70 -2.33
CA ALA A 16 9.69 5.14 -3.51
C ALA A 16 9.16 4.46 -4.77
N ASP A 17 8.77 3.19 -4.66
CA ASP A 17 8.26 2.42 -5.79
C ASP A 17 7.17 1.45 -5.33
N ASP A 18 6.60 0.73 -6.31
CA ASP A 18 5.49 -0.18 -6.04
C ASP A 18 5.89 -1.34 -5.14
N GLU A 19 7.08 -1.89 -5.35
CA GLU A 19 7.56 -3.01 -4.55
C GLU A 19 7.66 -2.63 -3.08
N GLU A 20 8.24 -1.47 -2.83
CA GLU A 20 8.36 -1.00 -1.46
C GLU A 20 6.99 -0.70 -0.87
N LEU A 21 6.11 -0.15 -1.67
CA LEU A 21 4.76 0.16 -1.22
C LEU A 21 3.99 -1.11 -0.85
N VAL A 22 4.17 -2.17 -1.63
CA VAL A 22 3.56 -3.46 -1.32
C VAL A 22 4.01 -3.94 0.05
N GLY A 23 5.30 -3.85 0.33
CA GLY A 23 5.83 -4.24 1.63
C GLY A 23 5.25 -3.42 2.77
N ARG A 24 5.15 -2.11 2.57
CA ARG A 24 4.60 -1.23 3.59
C ARG A 24 3.12 -1.49 3.84
N LEU A 25 2.37 -1.69 2.78
CA LEU A 25 0.95 -1.98 2.93
C LEU A 25 0.73 -3.33 3.61
N LYS A 26 1.54 -4.31 3.26
CA LYS A 26 1.44 -5.63 3.87
C LYS A 26 1.74 -5.55 5.36
N ASP A 27 2.79 -4.85 5.74
CA ASP A 27 3.14 -4.65 7.14
C ASP A 27 2.03 -3.92 7.89
N HIS A 28 1.48 -2.89 7.26
CA HIS A 28 0.41 -2.13 7.87
C HIS A 28 -0.80 -3.00 8.15
N LEU A 29 -1.21 -3.79 7.17
CA LEU A 29 -2.36 -4.67 7.33
C LEU A 29 -2.10 -5.72 8.41
N SER A 30 -0.88 -6.23 8.47
CA SER A 30 -0.53 -7.25 9.46
C SER A 30 -0.55 -6.67 10.88
N GLU A 31 -0.02 -5.48 11.07
CA GLU A 31 0.13 -4.90 12.40
C GLU A 31 -1.13 -4.18 12.88
N GLU A 32 -1.80 -3.46 11.99
CA GLU A 32 -2.93 -2.64 12.39
C GLU A 32 -4.26 -3.39 12.30
N HIS A 33 -4.37 -4.31 11.37
CA HIS A 33 -5.63 -5.00 11.09
C HIS A 33 -5.54 -6.51 11.25
N ASP A 34 -4.40 -7.00 11.68
CA ASP A 34 -4.17 -8.43 11.89
C ASP A 34 -4.54 -9.28 10.67
N GLU A 35 -4.20 -8.79 9.49
CA GLU A 35 -4.46 -9.48 8.24
C GLU A 35 -3.15 -9.91 7.59
N GLU A 36 -3.18 -11.04 6.90
CA GLU A 36 -2.01 -11.55 6.20
C GLU A 36 -2.36 -11.81 4.74
N PRO A 37 -2.53 -10.76 3.94
CA PRO A 37 -2.82 -10.95 2.53
C PRO A 37 -1.61 -11.51 1.80
N SER A 38 -1.87 -12.19 0.69
CA SER A 38 -0.77 -12.72 -0.12
C SER A 38 -0.10 -11.58 -0.88
N ASP A 39 1.15 -11.82 -1.30
CA ASP A 39 1.88 -10.82 -2.08
C ASP A 39 1.12 -10.44 -3.34
N ASP A 40 0.57 -11.42 -4.05
CA ASP A 40 -0.19 -11.18 -5.27
C ASP A 40 -1.37 -10.26 -5.01
N GLU A 41 -2.07 -10.51 -3.92
CA GLU A 41 -3.23 -9.70 -3.56
C GLU A 41 -2.84 -8.26 -3.27
N VAL A 42 -1.77 -8.07 -2.52
CA VAL A 42 -1.29 -6.74 -2.20
C VAL A 42 -0.79 -6.03 -3.46
N HIS A 43 -0.09 -6.76 -4.34
CA HIS A 43 0.35 -6.20 -5.61
C HIS A 43 -0.81 -5.70 -6.45
N GLN A 44 -1.88 -6.48 -6.51
CA GLN A 44 -3.06 -6.07 -7.27
C GLN A 44 -3.71 -4.83 -6.66
N THR A 45 -3.76 -4.75 -5.36
CA THR A 45 -4.30 -3.59 -4.68
C THR A 45 -3.47 -2.35 -4.98
N VAL A 46 -2.15 -2.48 -4.89
CA VAL A 46 -1.26 -1.36 -5.19
C VAL A 46 -1.39 -0.94 -6.65
N ASP A 47 -1.43 -1.91 -7.56
CA ASP A 47 -1.54 -1.61 -8.98
C ASP A 47 -2.83 -0.87 -9.31
N ARG A 48 -3.90 -1.17 -8.60
CA ARG A 48 -5.21 -0.58 -8.88
C ARG A 48 -5.45 0.73 -8.16
N GLU A 49 -4.98 0.85 -6.93
CA GLU A 49 -5.33 1.98 -6.07
C GLU A 49 -4.20 2.98 -5.83
N ALA A 50 -2.95 2.55 -5.97
CA ALA A 50 -1.85 3.46 -5.74
C ALA A 50 -1.75 4.49 -6.88
N TYR A 51 -1.27 5.67 -6.54
CA TYR A 51 -1.10 6.73 -7.52
C TYR A 51 0.24 7.44 -7.28
N ASP A 52 0.69 8.14 -8.31
CA ASP A 52 1.92 8.92 -8.21
C ASP A 52 1.63 10.26 -7.54
N ALA A 53 2.20 10.47 -6.38
CA ALA A 53 2.12 11.77 -5.74
C ALA A 53 3.21 12.65 -6.33
N MET A 54 2.95 13.15 -7.52
CA MET A 54 3.90 14.02 -8.18
C MET A 54 3.77 15.42 -7.63
N ASP A 55 4.83 15.87 -7.06
CA ASP A 55 4.92 17.23 -6.60
C ASP A 55 5.35 18.08 -7.78
N SER A 56 4.44 18.72 -8.38
CA SER A 56 4.80 19.59 -9.48
C SER A 56 5.07 21.00 -9.00
#